data_b3cde129d317912d1867f7f8f97aeb3f
#
_entry.id   b3cde129d317912d1867f7f8f97aeb3f
#
_cell.length_a   1.000
_cell.length_b   1.000
_cell.length_c   1.000
_cell.angle_alpha   90.00
_cell.angle_beta   90.00
_cell.angle_gamma   90.00
#
_symmetry.space_group_name_H-M   'P 1'
#
loop_
_entity.id
_entity.type
_entity.pdbx_description
1 polymer ?
#
loop_
_entity_poly.entity_id
_entity_poly.type
_entity_poly.pdbx_seq_one_letter_code
_entity_poly.pdbx_strand_id
1 'polypeptide(L)'
;MSFHLAAVTALVLALTAVSRPLAAQQLLWDVDFKFGFDNREYAPLEEYPSGTIFGAVMSPKVGLGFGEGHSLYAGVDAAKYFGRTSPELSVNVLLYWQYDGKYLKANAGAFPRNRVTGHYPSAFFDDSYFFNTGIGGVLVNYTRKWWRIEAVADWIGCRDWDTRERFEVYSYGQAGAPWLSAAYTFKMLHHAGSESVGGVVDNVWLYPHLASDLSSLLPRRMTAGLRVGWIQTFQNDRIRNQGYVLPGGFQAEARIGYYGFEIYNTIYAGDNIMPYYYSTDMAGVMYGDNLYTGSIFYSTSSGVYNRLEISYHYDFRDFLRLRVASVHHYDRGRGWGWQQLIQLTVDLNNFQFPSRPRHHR
;
A
#
# COMPACT_ATOMS: atom_id res chain seq x y z
N MET A 1 13.57 31.76 14.27
CA MET A 1 14.73 30.87 14.00
C MET A 1 15.47 30.35 15.24
N SER A 2 15.38 30.98 16.41
CA SER A 2 16.13 30.58 17.63
C SER A 2 15.48 29.42 18.42
N PHE A 3 14.15 29.22 18.36
CA PHE A 3 13.46 28.19 19.15
C PHE A 3 13.68 26.76 18.61
N HIS A 4 13.81 26.59 17.30
CA HIS A 4 14.05 25.27 16.70
C HIS A 4 15.46 24.72 16.95
N LEU A 5 16.45 25.61 17.01
CA LEU A 5 17.83 25.23 17.31
C LEU A 5 17.99 24.76 18.77
N ALA A 6 17.31 25.41 19.70
CA ALA A 6 17.31 25.05 21.12
C ALA A 6 16.63 23.68 21.36
N ALA A 7 15.52 23.37 20.64
CA ALA A 7 14.83 22.11 20.77
C ALA A 7 15.65 20.93 20.19
N VAL A 8 16.35 21.14 19.08
CA VAL A 8 17.25 20.14 18.49
C VAL A 8 18.46 19.90 19.38
N THR A 9 19.04 20.96 19.97
CA THR A 9 20.18 20.85 20.90
C THR A 9 19.76 20.15 22.19
N ALA A 10 18.58 20.43 22.74
CA ALA A 10 18.06 19.77 23.93
C ALA A 10 17.77 18.26 23.67
N LEU A 11 17.28 17.89 22.47
CA LEU A 11 17.06 16.50 22.08
C LEU A 11 18.38 15.74 21.94
N VAL A 12 19.40 16.37 21.36
CA VAL A 12 20.77 15.79 21.24
C VAL A 12 21.41 15.62 22.60
N LEU A 13 21.26 16.59 23.50
CA LEU A 13 21.77 16.53 24.88
C LEU A 13 21.02 15.50 25.74
N ALA A 14 19.70 15.33 25.56
CA ALA A 14 18.93 14.29 26.24
C ALA A 14 19.34 12.87 25.78
N LEU A 15 19.70 12.69 24.51
CA LEU A 15 20.22 11.43 23.96
C LEU A 15 21.63 11.10 24.48
N THR A 16 22.43 12.11 24.88
CA THR A 16 23.77 11.89 25.44
C THR A 16 23.80 11.69 26.97
N ALA A 17 22.71 12.05 27.69
CA ALA A 17 22.65 11.95 29.14
C ALA A 17 22.22 10.56 29.68
N VAL A 18 21.80 9.62 28.83
CA VAL A 18 21.48 8.24 29.24
C VAL A 18 22.74 7.38 29.15
N SER A 19 23.68 7.58 30.05
CA SER A 19 24.90 6.79 30.20
C SER A 19 24.65 5.47 30.96
N ARG A 20 23.73 4.62 30.51
CA ARG A 20 23.84 3.18 30.70
C ARG A 20 24.48 2.59 29.47
N PRO A 21 25.37 1.56 29.57
CA PRO A 21 25.86 0.89 28.38
C PRO A 21 24.64 0.24 27.66
N LEU A 22 24.06 0.98 26.73
CA LEU A 22 23.13 0.41 25.77
C LEU A 22 23.91 -0.66 25.01
N ALA A 23 23.47 -1.89 25.13
CA ALA A 23 24.04 -3.01 24.36
C ALA A 23 24.13 -2.59 22.89
N ALA A 24 25.34 -2.60 22.36
CA ALA A 24 25.79 -2.32 21.00
C ALA A 24 24.81 -1.51 20.12
N GLN A 25 24.99 -0.21 20.06
CA GLN A 25 24.35 0.62 19.05
C GLN A 25 24.92 0.21 17.68
N GLN A 26 24.04 -0.21 16.78
CA GLN A 26 24.40 -0.57 15.43
C GLN A 26 23.98 0.54 14.47
N LEU A 27 24.93 1.06 13.69
CA LEU A 27 24.60 1.93 12.57
C LEU A 27 23.94 1.11 11.47
N LEU A 28 22.76 1.52 11.05
CA LEU A 28 21.98 0.89 10.00
C LEU A 28 21.89 1.85 8.79
N TRP A 29 21.79 1.29 7.61
CA TRP A 29 21.48 2.04 6.41
C TRP A 29 20.58 1.21 5.50
N ASP A 30 19.78 1.88 4.71
CA ASP A 30 18.81 1.28 3.82
C ASP A 30 18.58 2.21 2.63
N VAL A 31 18.54 1.68 1.42
CA VAL A 31 18.24 2.41 0.20
C VAL A 31 17.25 1.61 -0.61
N ASP A 32 16.01 2.06 -0.63
CA ASP A 32 14.99 1.55 -1.55
C ASP A 32 15.01 2.36 -2.84
N PHE A 33 14.92 1.68 -3.96
CA PHE A 33 14.68 2.30 -5.25
C PHE A 33 13.52 1.59 -5.95
N LYS A 34 12.58 2.39 -6.46
CA LYS A 34 11.47 1.92 -7.28
C LYS A 34 11.46 2.65 -8.60
N PHE A 35 11.28 1.92 -9.66
CA PHE A 35 11.02 2.46 -10.98
C PHE A 35 9.76 1.80 -11.51
N GLY A 36 8.85 2.59 -12.08
CA GLY A 36 7.58 2.08 -12.56
C GLY A 36 7.13 2.76 -13.84
N PHE A 37 6.54 1.95 -14.68
CA PHE A 37 5.78 2.34 -15.86
C PHE A 37 4.42 1.67 -15.76
N ASP A 38 3.35 2.45 -15.80
CA ASP A 38 1.96 2.02 -15.76
C ASP A 38 1.23 2.75 -16.88
N ASN A 39 0.98 2.06 -17.99
CA ASN A 39 0.27 2.58 -19.14
C ASN A 39 -1.15 2.02 -19.18
N ARG A 40 -2.12 2.89 -19.04
CA ARG A 40 -3.56 2.60 -18.96
C ARG A 40 -4.24 2.98 -20.26
N GLU A 41 -4.69 2.00 -21.00
CA GLU A 41 -5.40 2.14 -22.26
C GLU A 41 -6.89 1.80 -22.04
N TYR A 42 -7.62 2.76 -21.48
CA TYR A 42 -9.02 2.63 -21.10
C TYR A 42 -9.97 3.35 -22.08
N ALA A 43 -9.45 3.86 -23.20
CA ALA A 43 -10.22 4.65 -24.16
C ALA A 43 -11.53 3.99 -24.63
N PRO A 44 -11.64 2.66 -24.79
CA PRO A 44 -12.94 2.02 -25.08
C PRO A 44 -13.94 2.12 -23.94
N LEU A 45 -13.49 2.50 -22.74
CA LEU A 45 -14.28 2.63 -21.53
C LEU A 45 -14.43 4.11 -21.19
N GLU A 46 -15.20 4.86 -21.94
CA GLU A 46 -15.29 6.33 -21.94
C GLU A 46 -15.31 7.00 -20.56
N GLU A 47 -15.85 6.33 -19.54
CA GLU A 47 -15.92 6.85 -18.17
C GLU A 47 -14.63 6.64 -17.36
N TYR A 48 -13.66 5.88 -17.88
CA TYR A 48 -12.44 5.58 -17.16
C TYR A 48 -11.24 6.30 -17.78
N PRO A 49 -10.46 7.05 -16.99
CA PRO A 49 -9.36 7.83 -17.53
C PRO A 49 -8.21 6.94 -18.01
N SER A 50 -7.87 7.06 -19.29
CA SER A 50 -6.60 6.55 -19.82
C SER A 50 -5.45 7.46 -19.40
N GLY A 51 -4.26 6.90 -19.27
CA GLY A 51 -3.09 7.70 -18.92
C GLY A 51 -1.86 6.86 -18.63
N THR A 52 -0.73 7.51 -18.57
CA THR A 52 0.54 6.85 -18.27
C THR A 52 1.15 7.44 -17.01
N ILE A 53 1.48 6.59 -16.04
CA ILE A 53 2.28 6.93 -14.87
C ILE A 53 3.68 6.37 -15.12
N PHE A 54 4.67 7.24 -15.19
CA PHE A 54 6.04 6.85 -15.43
C PHE A 54 6.96 7.63 -14.49
N GLY A 55 7.71 6.90 -13.64
CA GLY A 55 8.50 7.57 -12.62
C GLY A 55 9.44 6.66 -11.87
N ALA A 56 10.20 7.29 -10.99
CA ALA A 56 11.09 6.61 -10.06
C ALA A 56 11.02 7.25 -8.68
N VAL A 57 11.24 6.44 -7.67
CA VAL A 57 11.34 6.87 -6.26
C VAL A 57 12.63 6.30 -5.68
N MET A 58 13.37 7.11 -4.96
CA MET A 58 14.57 6.72 -4.23
C MET A 58 14.42 7.11 -2.76
N SER A 59 14.63 6.14 -1.85
CA SER A 59 14.36 6.29 -0.42
C SER A 59 15.59 5.91 0.41
N PRO A 60 16.66 6.74 0.42
CA PRO A 60 17.81 6.52 1.28
C PRO A 60 17.47 6.84 2.75
N LYS A 61 17.91 5.96 3.66
CA LYS A 61 17.69 6.05 5.11
C LYS A 61 18.94 5.66 5.88
N VAL A 62 19.16 6.31 7.00
CA VAL A 62 20.15 5.90 8.00
C VAL A 62 19.44 5.69 9.34
N GLY A 63 19.94 4.79 10.14
CA GLY A 63 19.30 4.44 11.39
C GLY A 63 20.28 3.99 12.48
N LEU A 64 19.75 3.92 13.69
CA LEU A 64 20.42 3.41 14.85
C LEU A 64 19.61 2.24 15.41
N GLY A 65 20.22 1.04 15.43
CA GLY A 65 19.68 -0.11 16.12
C GLY A 65 20.07 -0.11 17.59
N PHE A 66 19.13 -0.43 18.49
CA PHE A 66 19.34 -0.47 19.93
C PHE A 66 18.44 -1.50 20.60
N GLY A 67 18.91 -2.05 21.70
CA GLY A 67 18.15 -3.10 22.40
C GLY A 67 17.84 -4.31 21.49
N GLU A 68 16.82 -5.06 21.86
CA GLU A 68 16.41 -6.24 21.11
C GLU A 68 15.36 -5.88 20.05
N GLY A 69 15.80 -5.62 18.81
CA GLY A 69 14.93 -5.40 17.66
C GLY A 69 14.40 -3.99 17.48
N HIS A 70 14.82 -3.01 18.28
CA HIS A 70 14.43 -1.60 18.13
C HIS A 70 15.39 -0.85 17.22
N SER A 71 14.84 0.06 16.40
CA SER A 71 15.60 0.95 15.54
C SER A 71 14.92 2.31 15.40
N LEU A 72 15.69 3.34 15.18
CA LEU A 72 15.23 4.67 14.76
C LEU A 72 15.84 4.96 13.41
N TYR A 73 15.03 5.43 12.46
CA TYR A 73 15.48 5.78 11.11
C TYR A 73 15.16 7.23 10.79
N ALA A 74 16.03 7.85 10.02
CA ALA A 74 15.81 9.13 9.36
C ALA A 74 16.23 9.02 7.89
N GLY A 75 15.45 9.63 6.99
CA GLY A 75 15.69 9.57 5.55
C GLY A 75 14.74 10.43 4.75
N VAL A 76 14.71 10.18 3.46
CA VAL A 76 13.81 10.89 2.55
C VAL A 76 13.27 9.94 1.48
N ASP A 77 12.05 10.22 1.01
CA ASP A 77 11.49 9.68 -0.24
C ASP A 77 11.57 10.77 -1.30
N ALA A 78 12.37 10.56 -2.33
CA ALA A 78 12.50 11.45 -3.46
C ALA A 78 11.85 10.82 -4.70
N ALA A 79 10.70 11.37 -5.13
CA ALA A 79 9.93 10.86 -6.26
C ALA A 79 10.01 11.81 -7.46
N LYS A 80 10.33 11.26 -8.63
CA LYS A 80 10.31 11.96 -9.92
C LYS A 80 9.35 11.27 -10.87
N TYR A 81 8.33 12.00 -11.33
CA TYR A 81 7.46 11.55 -12.41
C TYR A 81 7.94 12.14 -13.73
N PHE A 82 8.20 11.28 -14.70
CA PHE A 82 8.71 11.69 -16.00
C PHE A 82 7.59 12.30 -16.85
N GLY A 83 7.95 13.31 -17.64
CA GLY A 83 7.00 14.01 -18.52
C GLY A 83 6.04 14.99 -17.83
N ARG A 84 6.08 15.09 -16.48
CA ARG A 84 5.31 16.11 -15.76
C ARG A 84 6.15 17.38 -15.55
N THR A 85 5.49 18.53 -15.69
CA THR A 85 6.14 19.84 -15.55
C THR A 85 6.14 20.35 -14.10
N SER A 86 5.23 19.85 -13.26
CA SER A 86 5.16 20.26 -11.84
C SER A 86 4.42 19.20 -11.01
N PRO A 87 4.90 18.86 -9.80
CA PRO A 87 6.25 19.16 -9.32
C PRO A 87 7.30 18.32 -10.06
N GLU A 88 8.47 18.88 -10.33
CA GLU A 88 9.57 18.15 -10.97
C GLU A 88 10.10 17.03 -10.06
N LEU A 89 10.20 17.30 -8.77
CA LEU A 89 10.67 16.38 -7.75
C LEU A 89 9.83 16.56 -6.49
N SER A 90 9.25 15.48 -5.98
CA SER A 90 8.58 15.45 -4.69
C SER A 90 9.51 14.82 -3.66
N VAL A 91 9.68 15.46 -2.53
CA VAL A 91 10.53 14.96 -1.42
C VAL A 91 9.72 14.95 -0.13
N ASN A 92 9.60 13.75 0.47
CA ASN A 92 8.98 13.55 1.76
C ASN A 92 10.03 13.11 2.78
N VAL A 93 9.92 13.58 4.01
CA VAL A 93 10.82 13.18 5.10
C VAL A 93 10.34 11.86 5.67
N LEU A 94 11.28 10.94 5.87
CA LEU A 94 11.09 9.72 6.66
C LEU A 94 11.72 9.92 8.04
N LEU A 95 10.94 9.68 9.09
CA LEU A 95 11.40 9.73 10.47
C LEU A 95 10.52 8.79 11.29
N TYR A 96 11.08 7.67 11.71
CA TYR A 96 10.27 6.65 12.37
C TYR A 96 11.05 5.75 13.32
N TRP A 97 10.32 5.25 14.29
CA TRP A 97 10.72 4.12 15.11
C TRP A 97 10.21 2.82 14.49
N GLN A 98 11.03 1.77 14.59
CA GLN A 98 10.75 0.43 14.14
C GLN A 98 11.09 -0.59 15.22
N TYR A 99 10.23 -1.60 15.35
CA TYR A 99 10.47 -2.77 16.17
C TYR A 99 10.30 -4.03 15.32
N ASP A 100 11.31 -4.88 15.27
CA ASP A 100 11.28 -6.18 14.59
C ASP A 100 11.55 -7.30 15.60
N GLY A 101 10.49 -7.73 16.28
CA GLY A 101 10.52 -8.89 17.16
C GLY A 101 10.13 -10.19 16.44
N LYS A 102 10.28 -11.31 17.14
CA LYS A 102 9.99 -12.65 16.58
C LYS A 102 8.55 -12.80 16.10
N TYR A 103 7.60 -12.20 16.77
CA TYR A 103 6.17 -12.34 16.50
C TYR A 103 5.48 -11.00 16.26
N LEU A 104 6.00 -9.95 16.84
CA LEU A 104 5.48 -8.60 16.77
C LEU A 104 6.43 -7.74 15.95
N LYS A 105 5.90 -7.03 14.96
CA LYS A 105 6.57 -5.94 14.26
C LYS A 105 5.74 -4.69 14.41
N ALA A 106 6.38 -3.56 14.60
CA ALA A 106 5.70 -2.28 14.74
C ALA A 106 6.52 -1.15 14.11
N ASN A 107 5.81 -0.14 13.62
CA ASN A 107 6.40 1.11 13.15
C ASN A 107 5.56 2.29 13.65
N ALA A 108 6.21 3.41 13.95
CA ALA A 108 5.53 4.65 14.30
C ALA A 108 6.32 5.85 13.76
N GLY A 109 5.63 6.81 13.14
CA GLY A 109 6.19 7.97 12.47
C GLY A 109 5.94 7.97 10.97
N ALA A 110 6.81 8.60 10.20
CA ALA A 110 6.76 8.57 8.74
C ALA A 110 7.69 7.45 8.22
N PHE A 111 7.11 6.31 7.84
CA PHE A 111 7.83 5.08 7.51
C PHE A 111 7.44 4.51 6.14
N PRO A 112 8.29 3.62 5.55
CA PRO A 112 8.02 3.04 4.23
C PRO A 112 6.80 2.12 4.22
N ARG A 113 5.96 2.22 3.19
CA ARG A 113 4.78 1.37 2.96
C ARG A 113 5.12 -0.10 2.67
N ASN A 114 6.33 -0.43 2.25
CA ASN A 114 6.78 -1.82 2.06
C ASN A 114 6.81 -2.65 3.35
N ARG A 115 6.61 -2.02 4.52
CA ARG A 115 6.43 -2.70 5.82
C ARG A 115 5.05 -3.35 5.95
N VAL A 116 4.07 -2.95 5.15
CA VAL A 116 2.72 -3.55 5.10
C VAL A 116 2.81 -4.86 4.32
N THR A 117 2.29 -5.93 4.90
CA THR A 117 2.40 -7.30 4.37
C THR A 117 1.07 -8.02 4.23
N GLY A 118 -0.03 -7.38 4.63
CA GLY A 118 -1.38 -7.89 4.50
C GLY A 118 -1.81 -8.05 3.03
N HIS A 119 -2.87 -8.80 2.81
CA HIS A 119 -3.48 -8.90 1.49
C HIS A 119 -4.55 -7.82 1.34
N TYR A 120 -4.27 -6.88 0.45
CA TYR A 120 -5.19 -5.79 0.07
C TYR A 120 -5.43 -5.87 -1.43
N PRO A 121 -6.57 -6.43 -1.89
CA PRO A 121 -6.86 -6.55 -3.32
C PRO A 121 -7.07 -5.19 -3.97
N SER A 122 -7.12 -5.18 -5.31
CA SER A 122 -7.27 -3.95 -6.11
C SER A 122 -8.52 -3.13 -5.79
N ALA A 123 -9.53 -3.71 -5.16
CA ALA A 123 -10.65 -2.97 -4.60
C ALA A 123 -10.23 -1.97 -3.50
N PHE A 124 -9.18 -2.27 -2.74
CA PHE A 124 -8.69 -1.48 -1.62
C PHE A 124 -7.56 -0.53 -2.02
N PHE A 125 -6.62 -1.00 -2.84
CA PHE A 125 -5.50 -0.21 -3.35
C PHE A 125 -5.24 -0.53 -4.82
N ASP A 126 -5.27 0.48 -5.64
CA ASP A 126 -4.97 0.41 -7.08
C ASP A 126 -3.46 0.19 -7.34
N ASP A 127 -3.11 -0.25 -8.54
CA ASP A 127 -1.71 -0.46 -8.94
C ASP A 127 -0.85 0.81 -8.84
N SER A 128 -1.44 2.01 -8.93
CA SER A 128 -0.74 3.29 -8.76
C SER A 128 -0.16 3.48 -7.34
N TYR A 129 -0.67 2.75 -6.35
CA TYR A 129 -0.11 2.72 -5.00
C TYR A 129 1.33 2.20 -4.94
N PHE A 130 1.83 1.59 -6.01
CA PHE A 130 3.25 1.28 -6.16
C PHE A 130 4.15 2.50 -5.93
N PHE A 131 3.71 3.68 -6.35
CA PHE A 131 4.43 4.94 -6.20
C PHE A 131 4.15 5.65 -4.85
N ASN A 132 3.15 5.23 -4.10
CA ASN A 132 2.88 5.73 -2.76
C ASN A 132 3.75 4.97 -1.75
N THR A 133 4.94 5.51 -1.47
CA THR A 133 6.00 4.82 -0.73
C THR A 133 5.96 5.03 0.76
N GLY A 134 5.27 6.07 1.26
CA GLY A 134 5.25 6.46 2.67
C GLY A 134 3.92 6.21 3.37
N ILE A 135 3.99 6.03 4.68
CA ILE A 135 2.87 6.02 5.64
C ILE A 135 3.24 7.00 6.75
N GLY A 136 2.33 7.94 7.03
CA GLY A 136 2.46 8.86 8.15
C GLY A 136 1.61 8.41 9.32
N GLY A 137 2.14 7.54 10.21
CA GLY A 137 1.29 7.01 11.28
C GLY A 137 1.85 5.84 12.05
N VAL A 138 1.07 4.75 12.17
CA VAL A 138 1.46 3.56 12.94
C VAL A 138 1.12 2.29 12.17
N LEU A 139 1.96 1.27 12.36
CA LEU A 139 1.73 -0.10 11.89
C LEU A 139 2.03 -1.06 13.04
N VAL A 140 1.17 -2.05 13.20
CA VAL A 140 1.39 -3.20 14.08
C VAL A 140 1.08 -4.47 13.30
N ASN A 141 2.03 -5.40 13.28
CA ASN A 141 1.84 -6.73 12.71
C ASN A 141 2.20 -7.77 13.75
N TYR A 142 1.27 -8.66 14.05
CA TYR A 142 1.48 -9.78 14.96
C TYR A 142 1.23 -11.10 14.23
N THR A 143 2.24 -11.96 14.15
CA THR A 143 2.21 -13.20 13.39
C THR A 143 2.55 -14.40 14.28
N ARG A 144 1.75 -15.44 14.19
CA ARG A 144 1.95 -16.76 14.80
C ARG A 144 1.79 -17.87 13.75
N LYS A 145 2.02 -19.10 14.15
CA LYS A 145 1.95 -20.26 13.26
C LYS A 145 0.62 -20.38 12.50
N TRP A 146 -0.49 -20.08 13.18
CA TRP A 146 -1.84 -20.34 12.67
C TRP A 146 -2.67 -19.08 12.43
N TRP A 147 -2.15 -17.91 12.76
CA TRP A 147 -2.86 -16.67 12.56
C TRP A 147 -1.92 -15.47 12.54
N ARG A 148 -2.35 -14.47 11.83
CA ARG A 148 -1.70 -13.16 11.78
C ARG A 148 -2.75 -12.05 11.77
N ILE A 149 -2.38 -10.91 12.30
CA ILE A 149 -3.15 -9.68 12.22
C ILE A 149 -2.19 -8.53 11.95
N GLU A 150 -2.60 -7.64 11.07
CA GLU A 150 -1.92 -6.40 10.73
C GLU A 150 -2.92 -5.27 10.84
N ALA A 151 -2.52 -4.15 11.42
CA ALA A 151 -3.30 -2.93 11.51
C ALA A 151 -2.41 -1.73 11.21
N VAL A 152 -2.91 -0.80 10.41
CA VAL A 152 -2.24 0.42 9.98
C VAL A 152 -3.19 1.59 10.18
N ALA A 153 -2.67 2.70 10.68
CA ALA A 153 -3.31 4.00 10.59
C ALA A 153 -2.36 4.94 9.84
N ASP A 154 -2.86 5.56 8.78
CA ASP A 154 -2.10 6.44 7.89
C ASP A 154 -2.79 7.81 7.83
N TRP A 155 -2.09 8.86 8.27
CA TRP A 155 -2.57 10.24 8.27
C TRP A 155 -2.18 10.91 6.95
N ILE A 156 -3.16 11.13 6.08
CA ILE A 156 -2.93 11.58 4.71
C ILE A 156 -3.00 13.11 4.59
N GLY A 157 -3.85 13.76 5.36
CA GLY A 157 -4.05 15.20 5.32
C GLY A 157 -4.44 15.75 6.69
N CYS A 158 -3.71 16.76 7.15
CA CYS A 158 -4.05 17.52 8.35
C CYS A 158 -5.01 18.65 7.98
N ARG A 159 -6.03 18.88 8.80
CA ARG A 159 -6.98 19.95 8.59
C ARG A 159 -6.30 21.32 8.66
N ASP A 160 -6.43 22.08 7.58
CA ASP A 160 -5.96 23.45 7.46
C ASP A 160 -6.97 24.27 6.62
N TRP A 161 -6.66 25.52 6.26
CA TRP A 161 -7.56 26.38 5.50
C TRP A 161 -8.04 25.71 4.20
N ASP A 162 -7.12 25.19 3.38
CA ASP A 162 -7.41 24.54 2.11
C ASP A 162 -7.20 23.02 2.11
N THR A 163 -6.58 22.48 3.17
CA THR A 163 -6.31 21.04 3.27
C THR A 163 -7.41 20.35 4.06
N ARG A 164 -7.98 19.30 3.46
CA ARG A 164 -8.98 18.47 4.13
C ARG A 164 -8.34 17.51 5.09
N GLU A 165 -9.00 17.29 6.23
CA GLU A 165 -8.62 16.20 7.12
C GLU A 165 -8.94 14.86 6.45
N ARG A 166 -7.88 14.05 6.27
CA ARG A 166 -7.99 12.71 5.71
C ARG A 166 -7.07 11.76 6.43
N PHE A 167 -7.59 10.62 6.81
CA PHE A 167 -6.79 9.50 7.28
C PHE A 167 -7.43 8.19 6.88
N GLU A 168 -6.62 7.14 6.80
CA GLU A 168 -7.11 5.80 6.58
C GLU A 168 -6.64 4.86 7.69
N VAL A 169 -7.53 3.96 8.08
CA VAL A 169 -7.21 2.82 8.96
C VAL A 169 -7.51 1.57 8.16
N TYR A 170 -6.53 0.69 8.05
CA TYR A 170 -6.74 -0.58 7.38
C TYR A 170 -6.11 -1.73 8.13
N SER A 171 -6.67 -2.92 7.95
CA SER A 171 -6.28 -4.10 8.68
C SER A 171 -6.46 -5.35 7.82
N TYR A 172 -5.58 -6.30 8.04
CA TYR A 172 -5.69 -7.64 7.48
C TYR A 172 -5.53 -8.66 8.59
N GLY A 173 -6.42 -9.65 8.62
CA GLY A 173 -6.32 -10.78 9.53
C GLY A 173 -6.53 -12.11 8.81
N GLN A 174 -5.82 -13.14 9.24
CA GLN A 174 -5.93 -14.48 8.71
C GLN A 174 -5.73 -15.51 9.82
N ALA A 175 -6.58 -16.54 9.86
CA ALA A 175 -6.47 -17.65 10.79
C ALA A 175 -6.79 -18.98 10.09
N GLY A 176 -5.98 -19.99 10.33
CA GLY A 176 -6.13 -21.33 9.76
C GLY A 176 -4.83 -21.90 9.20
N ALA A 177 -4.96 -23.02 8.47
CA ALA A 177 -3.85 -23.64 7.77
C ALA A 177 -3.61 -22.94 6.41
N PRO A 178 -2.39 -23.02 5.83
CA PRO A 178 -2.12 -22.44 4.51
C PRO A 178 -3.09 -22.91 3.42
N TRP A 179 -3.41 -24.19 3.41
CA TRP A 179 -4.33 -24.78 2.43
C TRP A 179 -5.81 -24.41 2.64
N LEU A 180 -6.20 -23.90 3.82
CA LEU A 180 -7.51 -23.30 4.08
C LEU A 180 -7.46 -22.43 5.32
N SER A 181 -7.81 -21.16 5.16
CA SER A 181 -7.88 -20.18 6.23
C SER A 181 -9.08 -19.25 6.04
N ALA A 182 -9.61 -18.75 7.15
CA ALA A 182 -10.51 -17.61 7.17
C ALA A 182 -9.68 -16.33 7.28
N ALA A 183 -10.05 -15.31 6.51
CA ALA A 183 -9.36 -14.04 6.49
C ALA A 183 -10.33 -12.88 6.34
N TYR A 184 -9.85 -11.69 6.66
CA TYR A 184 -10.55 -10.44 6.36
C TYR A 184 -9.57 -9.38 5.90
N THR A 185 -10.06 -8.47 5.07
CA THR A 185 -9.44 -7.19 4.77
C THR A 185 -10.43 -6.10 5.18
N PHE A 186 -9.97 -5.12 5.92
CA PHE A 186 -10.75 -3.99 6.39
C PHE A 186 -10.06 -2.70 5.97
N LYS A 187 -10.86 -1.68 5.66
CA LYS A 187 -10.38 -0.33 5.43
C LYS A 187 -11.46 0.67 5.80
N MET A 188 -11.07 1.72 6.47
CA MET A 188 -11.85 2.93 6.69
C MET A 188 -11.03 4.11 6.15
N LEU A 189 -11.60 4.89 5.27
CA LEU A 189 -11.07 6.19 4.87
C LEU A 189 -12.01 7.27 5.39
N HIS A 190 -11.48 8.11 6.27
CA HIS A 190 -12.15 9.30 6.77
C HIS A 190 -11.80 10.48 5.87
N HIS A 191 -12.82 11.11 5.31
CA HIS A 191 -12.69 12.31 4.48
C HIS A 191 -13.54 13.40 5.10
N ALA A 192 -12.90 14.35 5.78
CA ALA A 192 -13.57 15.47 6.41
C ALA A 192 -13.36 16.80 5.68
N GLY A 193 -13.92 17.87 6.20
CA GLY A 193 -13.75 19.22 5.67
C GLY A 193 -12.38 19.83 5.97
N SER A 194 -12.09 20.94 5.30
CA SER A 194 -11.05 21.90 5.67
C SER A 194 -11.63 22.97 6.60
N GLU A 195 -10.88 24.02 6.89
CA GLU A 195 -11.42 25.18 7.60
C GLU A 195 -12.37 26.00 6.70
N SER A 196 -12.10 26.07 5.40
CA SER A 196 -12.89 26.81 4.43
C SER A 196 -14.09 26.04 3.86
N VAL A 197 -14.03 24.69 3.83
CA VAL A 197 -15.06 23.85 3.20
C VAL A 197 -15.49 22.74 4.15
N GLY A 198 -16.75 22.71 4.53
CA GLY A 198 -17.33 21.67 5.36
C GLY A 198 -17.53 20.34 4.62
N GLY A 199 -18.00 19.36 5.37
CA GLY A 199 -18.40 18.04 4.86
C GLY A 199 -17.60 16.89 5.45
N VAL A 200 -18.29 15.78 5.67
CA VAL A 200 -17.68 14.53 6.14
C VAL A 200 -18.28 13.38 5.35
N VAL A 201 -17.41 12.52 4.82
CA VAL A 201 -17.80 11.26 4.21
C VAL A 201 -17.18 10.11 4.98
N ASP A 202 -18.02 9.22 5.49
CA ASP A 202 -17.61 7.95 6.05
C ASP A 202 -17.51 6.93 4.92
N ASN A 203 -16.38 6.24 4.81
CA ASN A 203 -16.15 5.25 3.78
C ASN A 203 -15.45 4.04 4.41
N VAL A 204 -16.25 3.02 4.74
CA VAL A 204 -15.80 1.81 5.43
C VAL A 204 -15.99 0.60 4.52
N TRP A 205 -14.98 -0.25 4.43
CA TRP A 205 -14.93 -1.45 3.59
C TRP A 205 -14.54 -2.67 4.40
N LEU A 206 -15.23 -3.76 4.19
CA LEU A 206 -14.94 -5.04 4.83
C LEU A 206 -15.01 -6.15 3.77
N TYR A 207 -13.98 -6.99 3.70
CA TYR A 207 -13.89 -8.15 2.83
C TYR A 207 -13.55 -9.41 3.64
N PRO A 208 -14.55 -10.05 4.31
CA PRO A 208 -14.38 -11.41 4.84
C PRO A 208 -14.27 -12.41 3.69
N HIS A 209 -13.28 -13.30 3.76
CA HIS A 209 -13.04 -14.29 2.71
C HIS A 209 -12.40 -15.57 3.23
N LEU A 210 -12.60 -16.65 2.51
CA LEU A 210 -11.82 -17.86 2.64
C LEU A 210 -10.61 -17.77 1.69
N ALA A 211 -9.45 -18.20 2.17
CA ALA A 211 -8.20 -18.22 1.41
C ALA A 211 -7.57 -19.61 1.44
N SER A 212 -7.07 -20.04 0.29
CA SER A 212 -6.35 -21.28 0.11
C SER A 212 -5.05 -21.04 -0.62
N ASP A 213 -3.93 -21.53 -0.08
CA ASP A 213 -2.63 -21.59 -0.75
C ASP A 213 -2.29 -23.07 -0.94
N LEU A 214 -2.34 -23.51 -2.17
CA LEU A 214 -2.10 -24.90 -2.59
C LEU A 214 -0.65 -25.12 -3.04
N SER A 215 0.21 -24.11 -2.99
CA SER A 215 1.57 -24.16 -3.53
C SER A 215 2.41 -25.30 -2.93
N SER A 216 2.21 -25.61 -1.65
CA SER A 216 2.91 -26.71 -0.98
C SER A 216 2.50 -28.11 -1.43
N LEU A 217 1.36 -28.23 -2.11
CA LEU A 217 0.82 -29.48 -2.64
C LEU A 217 1.18 -29.69 -4.11
N LEU A 218 1.79 -28.70 -4.76
CA LEU A 218 2.10 -28.70 -6.18
C LEU A 218 3.59 -29.01 -6.42
N PRO A 219 3.94 -29.39 -7.66
CA PRO A 219 5.33 -29.55 -8.06
C PRO A 219 6.17 -28.29 -7.77
N ARG A 220 7.46 -28.50 -7.53
CA ARG A 220 8.39 -27.41 -7.26
C ARG A 220 8.29 -26.30 -8.30
N ARG A 221 8.26 -25.04 -7.84
CA ARG A 221 8.13 -23.81 -8.64
C ARG A 221 6.71 -23.56 -9.21
N MET A 222 5.75 -24.40 -8.89
CA MET A 222 4.35 -24.08 -9.13
C MET A 222 3.76 -23.40 -7.89
N THR A 223 2.92 -22.40 -8.12
CA THR A 223 2.11 -21.75 -7.08
C THR A 223 0.65 -21.76 -7.51
N ALA A 224 -0.25 -21.96 -6.58
CA ALA A 224 -1.68 -21.77 -6.82
C ALA A 224 -2.35 -21.27 -5.55
N GLY A 225 -3.35 -20.43 -5.72
CA GLY A 225 -4.13 -19.90 -4.60
C GLY A 225 -5.52 -19.47 -5.05
N LEU A 226 -6.43 -19.51 -4.11
CA LEU A 226 -7.83 -19.09 -4.30
C LEU A 226 -8.27 -18.25 -3.11
N ARG A 227 -9.01 -17.18 -3.35
CA ARG A 227 -9.74 -16.43 -2.32
C ARG A 227 -11.16 -16.21 -2.79
N VAL A 228 -12.10 -16.37 -1.89
CA VAL A 228 -13.52 -16.20 -2.20
C VAL A 228 -14.21 -15.55 -1.00
N GLY A 229 -14.93 -14.47 -1.24
CA GLY A 229 -15.59 -13.75 -0.17
C GLY A 229 -16.59 -12.71 -0.65
N TRP A 230 -16.98 -11.85 0.27
CA TRP A 230 -17.96 -10.79 0.05
C TRP A 230 -17.37 -9.44 0.44
N ILE A 231 -17.35 -8.47 -0.46
CA ILE A 231 -17.03 -7.09 -0.12
C ILE A 231 -18.31 -6.40 0.29
N GLN A 232 -18.32 -5.84 1.50
CA GLN A 232 -19.39 -5.00 2.01
C GLN A 232 -18.84 -3.61 2.29
N THR A 233 -19.52 -2.58 1.82
CA THR A 233 -19.17 -1.21 2.17
C THR A 233 -20.27 -0.53 2.97
N PHE A 234 -19.87 0.43 3.79
CA PHE A 234 -20.74 1.26 4.62
C PHE A 234 -20.31 2.71 4.38
N GLN A 235 -21.13 3.45 3.62
CA GLN A 235 -20.73 4.78 3.17
C GLN A 235 -21.82 5.80 3.46
N ASN A 236 -21.44 6.98 3.92
CA ASN A 236 -22.34 8.05 4.22
C ASN A 236 -21.70 9.41 3.91
N ASP A 237 -22.15 10.07 2.87
CA ASP A 237 -21.91 11.51 2.70
C ASP A 237 -22.90 12.25 3.61
N ARG A 238 -22.45 12.65 4.79
CA ARG A 238 -23.31 13.22 5.84
C ARG A 238 -24.01 14.51 5.47
N ILE A 239 -23.62 15.16 4.36
CA ILE A 239 -24.28 16.34 3.86
C ILE A 239 -25.43 15.98 2.94
N ARG A 240 -25.23 14.96 2.08
CA ARG A 240 -26.18 14.58 1.06
C ARG A 240 -27.22 13.57 1.53
N ASN A 241 -26.80 12.66 2.41
CA ASN A 241 -27.59 11.54 2.87
C ASN A 241 -27.80 11.60 4.39
N GLN A 242 -29.00 11.25 4.82
CA GLN A 242 -29.30 11.09 6.24
C GLN A 242 -29.08 9.64 6.74
N GLY A 243 -28.32 8.83 6.01
CA GLY A 243 -28.08 7.45 6.35
C GLY A 243 -26.97 6.80 5.53
N TYR A 244 -26.64 5.57 5.90
CA TYR A 244 -25.62 4.78 5.19
C TYR A 244 -26.22 4.14 3.94
N VAL A 245 -25.46 4.20 2.84
CA VAL A 245 -25.60 3.29 1.70
C VAL A 245 -24.69 2.09 1.90
N LEU A 246 -25.17 0.89 1.57
CA LEU A 246 -24.56 -0.39 1.93
C LEU A 246 -24.28 -1.26 0.69
N PRO A 247 -23.63 -0.74 -0.36
CA PRO A 247 -23.36 -1.55 -1.53
C PRO A 247 -22.35 -2.66 -1.22
N GLY A 248 -22.53 -3.80 -1.88
CA GLY A 248 -21.66 -4.95 -1.69
C GLY A 248 -21.68 -5.91 -2.86
N GLY A 249 -20.78 -6.89 -2.83
CA GLY A 249 -20.69 -7.89 -3.88
C GLY A 249 -19.74 -9.03 -3.57
N PHE A 250 -19.91 -10.09 -4.31
CA PHE A 250 -19.07 -11.28 -4.27
C PHE A 250 -17.75 -11.02 -4.99
N GLN A 251 -16.63 -11.45 -4.41
CA GLN A 251 -15.33 -11.45 -5.06
C GLN A 251 -14.66 -12.81 -4.98
N ALA A 252 -14.12 -13.24 -6.10
CA ALA A 252 -13.25 -14.40 -6.19
C ALA A 252 -11.92 -14.01 -6.85
N GLU A 253 -10.84 -14.51 -6.30
CA GLU A 253 -9.47 -14.28 -6.77
C GLU A 253 -8.79 -15.65 -6.96
N ALA A 254 -8.25 -15.92 -8.14
CA ALA A 254 -7.51 -17.13 -8.43
C ALA A 254 -6.15 -16.79 -9.01
N ARG A 255 -5.11 -17.46 -8.53
CA ARG A 255 -3.76 -17.34 -9.07
C ARG A 255 -3.16 -18.71 -9.37
N ILE A 256 -2.38 -18.77 -10.43
CA ILE A 256 -1.53 -19.91 -10.77
C ILE A 256 -0.21 -19.35 -11.31
N GLY A 257 0.90 -19.88 -10.82
CA GLY A 257 2.23 -19.45 -11.24
C GLY A 257 3.14 -20.63 -11.53
N TYR A 258 4.11 -20.41 -12.44
CA TYR A 258 5.14 -21.37 -12.80
C TYR A 258 6.40 -20.66 -13.32
N TYR A 259 7.56 -20.88 -12.68
CA TYR A 259 8.86 -20.30 -13.08
C TYR A 259 8.87 -18.77 -13.25
N GLY A 260 8.17 -18.04 -12.38
CA GLY A 260 8.07 -16.59 -12.45
C GLY A 260 6.91 -16.07 -13.29
N PHE A 261 6.34 -16.87 -14.18
CA PHE A 261 5.08 -16.53 -14.83
C PHE A 261 3.92 -16.71 -13.84
N GLU A 262 2.99 -15.77 -13.83
CA GLU A 262 1.78 -15.85 -13.02
C GLU A 262 0.57 -15.37 -13.83
N ILE A 263 -0.53 -16.08 -13.70
CA ILE A 263 -1.86 -15.64 -14.10
C ILE A 263 -2.65 -15.40 -12.81
N TYR A 264 -3.16 -14.18 -12.67
CA TYR A 264 -3.98 -13.78 -11.55
C TYR A 264 -5.29 -13.21 -12.05
N ASN A 265 -6.40 -13.80 -11.66
CA ASN A 265 -7.73 -13.38 -12.08
C ASN A 265 -8.58 -13.00 -10.87
N THR A 266 -9.24 -11.85 -10.96
CA THR A 266 -10.21 -11.37 -9.98
C THR A 266 -11.54 -11.18 -10.68
N ILE A 267 -12.60 -11.77 -10.14
CA ILE A 267 -13.98 -11.56 -10.57
C ILE A 267 -14.72 -10.90 -9.42
N TYR A 268 -15.38 -9.80 -9.72
CA TYR A 268 -16.31 -9.13 -8.84
C TYR A 268 -17.73 -9.16 -9.45
N ALA A 269 -18.72 -9.49 -8.62
CA ALA A 269 -20.13 -9.46 -9.01
C ALA A 269 -20.96 -8.86 -7.88
N GLY A 270 -21.56 -7.68 -8.12
CA GLY A 270 -22.30 -6.96 -7.10
C GLY A 270 -22.63 -5.53 -7.50
N ASP A 271 -22.88 -4.71 -6.49
CA ASP A 271 -23.22 -3.31 -6.65
C ASP A 271 -22.00 -2.46 -7.04
N ASN A 272 -22.24 -1.21 -7.46
CA ASN A 272 -21.23 -0.18 -7.46
C ASN A 272 -20.79 0.12 -6.01
N ILE A 273 -19.60 -0.33 -5.61
CA ILE A 273 -19.08 -0.13 -4.25
C ILE A 273 -18.34 1.21 -4.08
N MET A 274 -18.36 2.08 -5.10
CA MET A 274 -17.83 3.44 -5.09
C MET A 274 -18.93 4.46 -5.44
N PRO A 275 -20.08 4.51 -4.72
CA PRO A 275 -21.25 5.27 -5.13
C PRO A 275 -21.02 6.78 -5.23
N TYR A 276 -20.02 7.30 -4.51
CA TYR A 276 -19.69 8.73 -4.50
C TYR A 276 -18.49 9.10 -5.38
N TYR A 277 -17.92 8.17 -6.17
CA TYR A 277 -16.70 8.44 -6.93
C TYR A 277 -16.83 9.70 -7.80
N TYR A 278 -17.91 9.81 -8.55
CA TYR A 278 -18.20 10.96 -9.44
C TYR A 278 -18.96 12.10 -8.75
N SER A 279 -19.25 11.97 -7.46
CA SER A 279 -19.88 13.04 -6.69
C SER A 279 -18.86 14.11 -6.33
N THR A 280 -19.35 15.32 -6.11
CA THR A 280 -18.52 16.45 -5.71
C THR A 280 -18.72 16.79 -4.23
N ASP A 281 -17.73 17.36 -3.61
CA ASP A 281 -17.84 17.96 -2.29
C ASP A 281 -18.58 19.31 -2.31
N MET A 282 -18.63 20.02 -1.19
CA MET A 282 -19.28 21.34 -1.08
C MET A 282 -18.56 22.44 -1.87
N ALA A 283 -17.30 22.26 -2.22
CA ALA A 283 -16.54 23.17 -3.08
C ALA A 283 -16.67 22.81 -4.58
N GLY A 284 -17.45 21.79 -4.93
CA GLY A 284 -17.60 21.33 -6.31
C GLY A 284 -16.44 20.45 -6.79
N VAL A 285 -15.53 20.03 -5.90
CA VAL A 285 -14.41 19.14 -6.24
C VAL A 285 -14.87 17.69 -6.19
N MET A 286 -14.61 16.94 -7.26
CA MET A 286 -14.95 15.52 -7.34
C MET A 286 -14.22 14.72 -6.25
N TYR A 287 -14.91 13.80 -5.59
CA TYR A 287 -14.30 12.93 -4.58
C TYR A 287 -13.22 12.02 -5.17
N GLY A 288 -13.54 11.25 -6.23
CA GLY A 288 -12.59 10.45 -6.98
C GLY A 288 -11.61 9.68 -6.10
N ASP A 289 -10.33 9.74 -6.45
CA ASP A 289 -9.22 9.09 -5.73
C ASP A 289 -8.96 9.71 -4.35
N ASN A 290 -9.54 10.87 -4.03
CA ASN A 290 -9.46 11.43 -2.69
C ASN A 290 -10.27 10.64 -1.66
N LEU A 291 -11.29 9.94 -2.10
CA LEU A 291 -12.16 9.10 -1.27
C LEU A 291 -11.95 7.60 -1.53
N TYR A 292 -11.49 7.23 -2.74
CA TYR A 292 -11.33 5.84 -3.16
C TYR A 292 -9.92 5.58 -3.67
N THR A 293 -9.16 4.78 -2.94
CA THR A 293 -7.78 4.42 -3.29
C THR A 293 -7.69 3.11 -4.07
N GLY A 294 -8.80 2.42 -4.24
CA GLY A 294 -8.92 1.20 -5.03
C GLY A 294 -9.16 1.47 -6.52
N SER A 295 -9.12 0.42 -7.30
CA SER A 295 -9.35 0.49 -8.74
C SER A 295 -10.73 1.01 -9.07
N ILE A 296 -10.79 2.03 -9.93
CA ILE A 296 -12.03 2.69 -10.39
C ILE A 296 -13.04 1.72 -11.00
N PHE A 297 -12.61 0.56 -11.50
CA PHE A 297 -13.50 -0.45 -12.09
C PHE A 297 -14.52 -1.03 -11.11
N TYR A 298 -14.32 -0.85 -9.81
CA TYR A 298 -15.32 -1.19 -8.78
C TYR A 298 -16.47 -0.17 -8.68
N SER A 299 -16.40 0.93 -9.44
CA SER A 299 -17.53 1.83 -9.68
C SER A 299 -18.49 1.32 -10.76
N THR A 300 -18.42 0.02 -11.11
CA THR A 300 -19.22 -0.59 -12.18
C THR A 300 -20.72 -0.39 -12.00
N SER A 301 -21.42 -0.02 -13.06
CA SER A 301 -22.89 0.06 -13.10
C SER A 301 -23.53 -1.24 -13.61
N SER A 302 -22.75 -2.13 -14.21
CA SER A 302 -23.21 -3.38 -14.79
C SER A 302 -23.21 -4.57 -13.83
N GLY A 303 -22.66 -4.38 -12.64
CA GLY A 303 -22.60 -5.38 -11.59
C GLY A 303 -21.59 -6.52 -11.83
N VAL A 304 -20.80 -6.51 -12.91
CA VAL A 304 -19.77 -7.51 -13.16
C VAL A 304 -18.50 -6.85 -13.65
N TYR A 305 -17.43 -7.06 -12.90
CA TYR A 305 -16.07 -6.65 -13.26
C TYR A 305 -15.12 -7.85 -13.20
N ASN A 306 -14.26 -7.98 -14.19
CA ASN A 306 -13.17 -8.97 -14.22
C ASN A 306 -11.83 -8.26 -14.46
N ARG A 307 -10.82 -8.64 -13.68
CA ARG A 307 -9.43 -8.23 -13.84
C ARG A 307 -8.60 -9.50 -14.07
N LEU A 308 -8.02 -9.64 -15.25
CA LEU A 308 -7.06 -10.68 -15.59
C LEU A 308 -5.67 -10.07 -15.71
N GLU A 309 -4.75 -10.54 -14.90
CA GLU A 309 -3.34 -10.18 -14.98
C GLU A 309 -2.52 -11.37 -15.46
N ILE A 310 -1.66 -11.13 -16.44
CA ILE A 310 -0.62 -12.06 -16.88
C ILE A 310 0.70 -11.36 -16.61
N SER A 311 1.51 -11.95 -15.74
CA SER A 311 2.75 -11.32 -15.28
C SER A 311 3.94 -12.26 -15.30
N TYR A 312 5.12 -11.65 -15.36
CA TYR A 312 6.39 -12.32 -15.15
C TYR A 312 7.15 -11.61 -14.03
N HIS A 313 7.57 -12.40 -13.03
CA HIS A 313 8.34 -11.95 -11.87
C HIS A 313 9.75 -12.52 -11.95
N TYR A 314 10.73 -11.66 -11.80
CA TYR A 314 12.13 -12.04 -11.74
C TYR A 314 12.79 -11.45 -10.50
N ASP A 315 13.21 -12.35 -9.59
CA ASP A 315 13.95 -11.98 -8.40
C ASP A 315 15.43 -12.29 -8.63
N PHE A 316 16.25 -11.24 -8.67
CA PHE A 316 17.70 -11.39 -8.72
C PHE A 316 18.27 -11.22 -7.32
N ARG A 317 18.62 -12.36 -6.71
CA ARG A 317 18.99 -12.44 -5.30
C ARG A 317 17.88 -11.82 -4.43
N ASP A 318 18.22 -11.29 -3.26
CA ASP A 318 17.27 -10.77 -2.30
C ASP A 318 17.02 -9.25 -2.44
N PHE A 319 17.70 -8.60 -3.38
CA PHE A 319 17.70 -7.13 -3.44
C PHE A 319 17.09 -6.52 -4.71
N LEU A 320 16.84 -7.30 -5.76
CA LEU A 320 16.25 -6.77 -6.99
C LEU A 320 15.06 -7.61 -7.43
N ARG A 321 13.93 -6.97 -7.67
CA ARG A 321 12.71 -7.56 -8.21
C ARG A 321 12.26 -6.81 -9.45
N LEU A 322 11.98 -7.53 -10.49
CA LEU A 322 11.36 -7.03 -11.71
C LEU A 322 10.00 -7.71 -11.87
N ARG A 323 8.96 -6.92 -12.08
CA ARG A 323 7.64 -7.39 -12.51
C ARG A 323 7.27 -6.74 -13.83
N VAL A 324 6.89 -7.54 -14.79
CA VAL A 324 6.28 -7.10 -16.05
C VAL A 324 4.90 -7.73 -16.14
N ALA A 325 3.88 -6.93 -16.38
CA ALA A 325 2.51 -7.45 -16.44
C ALA A 325 1.67 -6.80 -17.55
N SER A 326 0.76 -7.59 -18.10
CA SER A 326 -0.38 -7.13 -18.89
C SER A 326 -1.65 -7.39 -18.09
N VAL A 327 -2.40 -6.34 -17.81
CA VAL A 327 -3.64 -6.39 -17.05
C VAL A 327 -4.78 -6.06 -17.98
N HIS A 328 -5.79 -6.92 -17.98
CA HIS A 328 -7.00 -6.76 -18.77
C HIS A 328 -8.18 -6.53 -17.84
N HIS A 329 -8.87 -5.44 -18.06
CA HIS A 329 -10.07 -5.07 -17.33
C HIS A 329 -11.28 -5.30 -18.24
N TYR A 330 -12.28 -5.99 -17.74
CA TYR A 330 -13.54 -6.17 -18.41
C TYR A 330 -14.68 -5.72 -17.48
N ASP A 331 -15.43 -4.72 -17.91
CA ASP A 331 -16.68 -4.31 -17.29
C ASP A 331 -17.83 -4.74 -18.23
N ARG A 332 -18.76 -5.53 -17.72
CA ARG A 332 -19.87 -6.07 -18.53
C ARG A 332 -20.66 -5.01 -19.28
N GLY A 333 -20.83 -3.82 -18.69
CA GLY A 333 -21.61 -2.74 -19.28
C GLY A 333 -20.81 -1.83 -20.19
N ARG A 334 -19.47 -1.79 -20.06
CA ARG A 334 -18.61 -0.81 -20.71
C ARG A 334 -17.60 -1.44 -21.68
N GLY A 335 -17.22 -2.70 -21.50
CA GLY A 335 -16.31 -3.41 -22.42
C GLY A 335 -14.91 -3.67 -21.85
N TRP A 336 -13.88 -3.60 -22.69
CA TRP A 336 -12.50 -3.94 -22.36
C TRP A 336 -11.60 -2.72 -22.28
N GLY A 337 -10.74 -2.69 -21.25
CA GLY A 337 -9.55 -1.87 -21.17
C GLY A 337 -8.34 -2.71 -20.81
N TRP A 338 -7.14 -2.23 -21.06
CA TRP A 338 -5.92 -2.93 -20.68
C TRP A 338 -4.88 -1.98 -20.12
N GLN A 339 -3.93 -2.57 -19.40
CA GLN A 339 -2.87 -1.85 -18.71
C GLN A 339 -1.56 -2.63 -18.87
N GLN A 340 -0.45 -1.94 -19.12
CA GLN A 340 0.88 -2.53 -19.13
C GLN A 340 1.68 -1.98 -17.96
N LEU A 341 2.27 -2.89 -17.20
CA LEU A 341 3.06 -2.57 -16.02
C LEU A 341 4.50 -3.05 -16.17
N ILE A 342 5.44 -2.18 -15.85
CA ILE A 342 6.84 -2.54 -15.59
C ILE A 342 7.22 -1.93 -14.25
N GLN A 343 7.61 -2.77 -13.31
CA GLN A 343 7.97 -2.36 -11.96
C GLN A 343 9.32 -2.97 -11.60
N LEU A 344 10.29 -2.12 -11.28
CA LEU A 344 11.58 -2.53 -10.75
C LEU A 344 11.70 -2.02 -9.32
N THR A 345 12.03 -2.93 -8.40
CA THR A 345 12.33 -2.59 -7.01
C THR A 345 13.74 -3.05 -6.69
N VAL A 346 14.53 -2.16 -6.11
CA VAL A 346 15.85 -2.47 -5.56
C VAL A 346 15.82 -2.12 -4.08
N ASP A 347 16.17 -3.07 -3.23
CA ASP A 347 16.16 -2.96 -1.77
C ASP A 347 17.56 -3.29 -1.25
N LEU A 348 18.30 -2.26 -0.87
CA LEU A 348 19.67 -2.37 -0.37
C LEU A 348 19.70 -2.01 1.11
N ASN A 349 19.43 -2.99 1.97
CA ASN A 349 19.49 -2.77 3.41
C ASN A 349 20.65 -3.52 4.06
N ASN A 350 21.52 -2.78 4.73
CA ASN A 350 22.71 -3.30 5.44
C ASN A 350 23.47 -4.38 4.63
N PHE A 351 23.46 -4.22 3.29
CA PHE A 351 24.06 -5.18 2.38
C PHE A 351 25.57 -5.27 2.66
N GLN A 352 26.01 -6.36 3.27
CA GLN A 352 27.41 -6.66 3.39
C GLN A 352 27.89 -7.25 2.07
N PHE A 353 28.67 -6.49 1.31
CA PHE A 353 29.43 -7.07 0.19
C PHE A 353 30.25 -8.25 0.74
N PRO A 354 30.16 -9.44 0.12
CA PRO A 354 30.98 -10.56 0.57
C PRO A 354 32.44 -10.10 0.61
N SER A 355 33.03 -10.10 1.79
CA SER A 355 34.45 -9.81 1.96
C SER A 355 35.20 -10.77 1.06
N ARG A 356 36.03 -10.26 0.14
CA ARG A 356 36.90 -11.09 -0.68
C ARG A 356 37.66 -12.02 0.27
N PRO A 357 37.71 -13.34 0.00
CA PRO A 357 38.51 -14.24 0.81
C PRO A 357 39.94 -13.69 0.84
N ARG A 358 40.44 -13.40 2.04
CA ARG A 358 41.86 -13.08 2.21
C ARG A 358 42.64 -14.30 1.75
N HIS A 359 43.25 -14.23 0.58
CA HIS A 359 44.28 -15.18 0.19
C HIS A 359 45.41 -15.02 1.21
N HIS A 360 45.47 -15.93 2.18
CA HIS A 360 46.69 -16.11 2.92
C HIS A 360 47.79 -16.59 1.95
N ARG A 361 48.79 -15.74 1.76
CA ARG A 361 50.06 -16.10 1.14
C ARG A 361 50.90 -16.85 2.15
#